data_9e056188e0dc838604078109b1820fec
#
_entry.id   9e056188e0dc838604078109b1820fec
#
_cell.length_a   1.000
_cell.length_b   1.000
_cell.length_c   1.000
_cell.angle_alpha   90.00
_cell.angle_beta   90.00
_cell.angle_gamma   90.00
#
_symmetry.space_group_name_H-M   'P 1'
#
loop_
_entity.id
_entity.type
_entity.pdbx_description
1 polymer ?
#
loop_
_entity_poly.entity_id
_entity_poly.type
_entity_poly.pdbx_seq_one_letter_code
_entity_poly.pdbx_strand_id
1 'polypeptide(L)'
;MNLNNKTLIVTGVSSGIGAEVARLARFQGARVIGVDRHEPQLTLDSFFQADLGDPASIDALIEKLPVQVDALCNIAGVPGTAPVEVVAKVNYLGLRHLTQGLLPRIAPGGSIVNVASVLGAQWPERLELHKALAMTETYAEGQAWLAANPVAQETCYQYFKEALIVWTFQQSQAWFRDHSVRINCVAPGPVFTPILGDFVTMLGEERIARDGARMKRPAQADEVAEVIAFLCSDASRWINGVNLPVDGGLAATYV
;
A
#
# COMPACT_ATOMS: atom_id res chain seq x y z
N MET A 1 16.57 -8.80 -10.62
CA MET A 1 16.21 -7.59 -9.87
C MET A 1 17.44 -7.15 -9.09
N ASN A 2 17.70 -5.86 -9.04
CA ASN A 2 18.84 -5.33 -8.28
C ASN A 2 18.37 -4.05 -7.59
N LEU A 3 18.44 -4.02 -6.25
CA LEU A 3 18.14 -2.85 -5.42
C LEU A 3 19.43 -2.30 -4.78
N ASN A 4 20.59 -2.75 -5.24
CA ASN A 4 21.87 -2.32 -4.69
C ASN A 4 22.01 -0.80 -4.74
N ASN A 5 22.46 -0.22 -3.62
CA ASN A 5 22.61 1.21 -3.41
C ASN A 5 21.32 2.04 -3.45
N LYS A 6 20.14 1.43 -3.54
CA LYS A 6 18.86 2.15 -3.43
C LYS A 6 18.47 2.33 -1.96
N THR A 7 17.84 3.45 -1.65
CA THR A 7 17.24 3.72 -0.33
C THR A 7 15.72 3.60 -0.44
N LEU A 8 15.15 2.67 0.32
CA LEU A 8 13.71 2.40 0.35
C LEU A 8 13.11 2.80 1.69
N ILE A 9 11.99 3.51 1.67
CA ILE A 9 11.10 3.65 2.83
C ILE A 9 10.03 2.55 2.73
N VAL A 10 9.88 1.77 3.81
CA VAL A 10 8.90 0.68 3.87
C VAL A 10 8.01 0.89 5.09
N THR A 11 6.72 1.07 4.89
CA THR A 11 5.73 1.16 5.97
C THR A 11 5.18 -0.23 6.31
N GLY A 12 4.81 -0.48 7.57
CA GLY A 12 4.30 -1.79 7.98
C GLY A 12 5.39 -2.85 8.17
N VAL A 13 6.60 -2.44 8.57
CA VAL A 13 7.79 -3.33 8.61
C VAL A 13 7.81 -4.30 9.79
N SER A 14 6.91 -4.16 10.77
CA SER A 14 6.94 -5.03 11.96
C SER A 14 6.45 -6.45 11.69
N SER A 15 5.72 -6.68 10.60
CA SER A 15 5.17 -8.01 10.28
C SER A 15 4.79 -8.18 8.80
N GLY A 16 4.42 -9.40 8.42
CA GLY A 16 3.80 -9.75 7.16
C GLY A 16 4.58 -9.28 5.92
N ILE A 17 3.87 -8.74 4.95
CA ILE A 17 4.44 -8.31 3.65
C ILE A 17 5.53 -7.25 3.86
N GLY A 18 5.31 -6.27 4.76
CA GLY A 18 6.28 -5.20 5.00
C GLY A 18 7.61 -5.70 5.56
N ALA A 19 7.57 -6.65 6.49
CA ALA A 19 8.77 -7.29 7.03
C ALA A 19 9.54 -8.06 5.95
N GLU A 20 8.83 -8.79 5.08
CA GLU A 20 9.47 -9.54 3.98
C GLU A 20 10.04 -8.63 2.89
N VAL A 21 9.36 -7.52 2.55
CA VAL A 21 9.92 -6.50 1.64
C VAL A 21 11.20 -5.91 2.21
N ALA A 22 11.21 -5.56 3.49
CA ALA A 22 12.39 -5.01 4.14
C ALA A 22 13.55 -6.00 4.16
N ARG A 23 13.28 -7.28 4.48
CA ARG A 23 14.27 -8.36 4.48
C ARG A 23 14.85 -8.58 3.08
N LEU A 24 13.99 -8.70 2.07
CA LEU A 24 14.38 -8.94 0.69
C LEU A 24 15.17 -7.77 0.11
N ALA A 25 14.71 -6.52 0.32
CA ALA A 25 15.39 -5.34 -0.16
C ALA A 25 16.81 -5.22 0.41
N ARG A 26 16.98 -5.46 1.72
CA ARG A 26 18.31 -5.48 2.34
C ARG A 26 19.20 -6.60 1.79
N PHE A 27 18.65 -7.80 1.58
CA PHE A 27 19.38 -8.90 0.96
C PHE A 27 19.86 -8.55 -0.47
N GLN A 28 19.10 -7.72 -1.18
CA GLN A 28 19.46 -7.21 -2.52
C GLN A 28 20.35 -5.96 -2.48
N GLY A 29 20.89 -5.57 -1.31
CA GLY A 29 21.84 -4.47 -1.14
C GLY A 29 21.22 -3.09 -1.02
N ALA A 30 19.89 -2.98 -0.78
CA ALA A 30 19.25 -1.72 -0.49
C ALA A 30 19.45 -1.30 0.96
N ARG A 31 19.47 0.02 1.20
CA ARG A 31 19.28 0.63 2.51
C ARG A 31 17.77 0.72 2.79
N VAL A 32 17.31 0.18 3.91
CA VAL A 32 15.89 0.15 4.27
C VAL A 32 15.62 1.01 5.50
N ILE A 33 14.72 1.97 5.33
CA ILE A 33 14.15 2.81 6.38
C ILE A 33 12.75 2.27 6.68
N GLY A 34 12.58 1.67 7.84
CA GLY A 34 11.31 1.12 8.27
C GLY A 34 10.44 2.14 9.00
N VAL A 35 9.14 2.06 8.78
CA VAL A 35 8.13 2.86 9.48
C VAL A 35 7.02 1.93 9.96
N ASP A 36 6.72 1.96 11.27
CA ASP A 36 5.63 1.19 11.86
C ASP A 36 5.21 1.80 13.21
N ARG A 37 4.06 1.40 13.73
CA ARG A 37 3.64 1.69 15.11
C ARG A 37 4.37 0.83 16.13
N HIS A 38 4.82 -0.35 15.72
CA HIS A 38 5.49 -1.36 16.54
C HIS A 38 6.93 -1.55 16.07
N GLU A 39 7.81 -1.75 17.03
CA GLU A 39 9.21 -2.04 16.72
C GLU A 39 9.34 -3.38 16.00
N PRO A 40 10.05 -3.44 14.85
CA PRO A 40 10.26 -4.67 14.12
C PRO A 40 11.28 -5.57 14.82
N GLN A 41 11.13 -6.89 14.67
CA GLN A 41 12.12 -7.86 15.16
C GLN A 41 13.33 -8.00 14.22
N LEU A 42 13.21 -7.49 12.99
CA LEU A 42 14.33 -7.53 12.02
C LEU A 42 15.22 -6.29 12.16
N THR A 43 16.50 -6.46 11.89
CA THR A 43 17.45 -5.35 11.84
C THR A 43 17.24 -4.52 10.58
N LEU A 44 17.09 -3.21 10.74
CA LEU A 44 16.96 -2.22 9.66
C LEU A 44 18.12 -1.22 9.69
N ASP A 45 18.31 -0.50 8.61
CA ASP A 45 19.29 0.59 8.56
C ASP A 45 18.84 1.80 9.38
N SER A 46 17.53 2.03 9.42
CA SER A 46 16.86 3.00 10.31
C SER A 46 15.44 2.58 10.56
N PHE A 47 14.89 2.91 11.72
CA PHE A 47 13.49 2.69 12.07
C PHE A 47 12.90 3.97 12.68
N PHE A 48 11.69 4.30 12.26
CA PHE A 48 10.90 5.40 12.80
C PHE A 48 9.55 4.87 13.26
N GLN A 49 9.27 5.05 14.55
CA GLN A 49 7.94 4.75 15.07
C GLN A 49 6.99 5.88 14.71
N ALA A 50 5.88 5.57 14.03
CA ALA A 50 4.86 6.54 13.63
C ALA A 50 3.48 5.91 13.51
N ASP A 51 2.45 6.67 13.85
CA ASP A 51 1.06 6.32 13.58
C ASP A 51 0.61 6.96 12.27
N LEU A 52 0.39 6.13 11.24
CA LEU A 52 -0.09 6.59 9.94
C LEU A 52 -1.59 6.93 9.93
N GLY A 53 -2.30 6.75 11.03
CA GLY A 53 -3.66 7.25 11.24
C GLY A 53 -3.72 8.69 11.75
N ASP A 54 -2.58 9.26 12.17
CA ASP A 54 -2.47 10.62 12.71
C ASP A 54 -1.63 11.52 11.81
N PRO A 55 -2.23 12.57 11.18
CA PRO A 55 -1.50 13.47 10.30
C PRO A 55 -0.34 14.19 10.99
N ALA A 56 -0.45 14.54 12.29
CA ALA A 56 0.64 15.18 13.01
C ALA A 56 1.84 14.23 13.20
N SER A 57 1.57 12.95 13.45
CA SER A 57 2.61 11.91 13.50
C SER A 57 3.30 11.74 12.14
N ILE A 58 2.53 11.83 11.04
CA ILE A 58 3.06 11.74 9.67
C ILE A 58 3.94 12.96 9.36
N ASP A 59 3.51 14.16 9.68
CA ASP A 59 4.28 15.40 9.47
C ASP A 59 5.62 15.35 10.22
N ALA A 60 5.58 14.96 11.50
CA ALA A 60 6.78 14.79 12.32
C ALA A 60 7.70 13.66 11.79
N LEU A 61 7.15 12.62 11.16
CA LEU A 61 7.92 11.59 10.48
C LEU A 61 8.61 12.15 9.23
N ILE A 62 7.87 12.87 8.37
CA ILE A 62 8.41 13.47 7.14
C ILE A 62 9.61 14.36 7.45
N GLU A 63 9.55 15.17 8.52
CA GLU A 63 10.67 16.04 8.91
C GLU A 63 11.96 15.25 9.22
N LYS A 64 11.84 14.03 9.77
CA LYS A 64 12.98 13.20 10.19
C LYS A 64 13.53 12.32 9.06
N LEU A 65 12.74 12.09 8.01
CA LEU A 65 13.14 11.24 6.90
C LEU A 65 14.17 11.93 5.99
N PRO A 66 15.04 11.16 5.28
CA PRO A 66 16.04 11.71 4.38
C PRO A 66 15.45 12.64 3.31
N VAL A 67 16.26 13.57 2.86
CA VAL A 67 15.90 14.52 1.79
C VAL A 67 15.81 13.85 0.41
N GLN A 68 16.34 12.64 0.26
CA GLN A 68 16.27 11.86 -0.97
C GLN A 68 16.18 10.36 -0.69
N VAL A 69 15.27 9.69 -1.39
CA VAL A 69 15.08 8.23 -1.38
C VAL A 69 14.74 7.74 -2.79
N ASP A 70 14.91 6.44 -3.05
CA ASP A 70 14.66 5.85 -4.37
C ASP A 70 13.27 5.23 -4.48
N ALA A 71 12.72 4.74 -3.37
CA ALA A 71 11.37 4.18 -3.39
C ALA A 71 10.62 4.36 -2.06
N LEU A 72 9.29 4.42 -2.18
CA LEU A 72 8.34 4.36 -1.07
C LEU A 72 7.43 3.15 -1.25
N CYS A 73 7.44 2.24 -0.27
CA CYS A 73 6.56 1.08 -0.22
C CYS A 73 5.49 1.31 0.85
N ASN A 74 4.29 1.66 0.43
CA ASN A 74 3.13 1.85 1.29
C ASN A 74 2.44 0.50 1.54
N ILE A 75 2.86 -0.20 2.60
CA ILE A 75 2.40 -1.56 2.93
C ILE A 75 1.55 -1.58 4.19
N ALA A 76 1.78 -0.65 5.12
CA ALA A 76 0.99 -0.54 6.33
C ALA A 76 -0.52 -0.48 6.02
N GLY A 77 -1.30 -1.22 6.79
CA GLY A 77 -2.74 -1.23 6.65
C GLY A 77 -3.41 -1.97 7.79
N VAL A 78 -4.70 -1.72 7.95
CA VAL A 78 -5.55 -2.38 8.95
C VAL A 78 -6.70 -3.12 8.25
N PRO A 79 -7.21 -4.21 8.83
CA PRO A 79 -8.33 -4.97 8.28
C PRO A 79 -9.65 -4.21 8.43
N GLY A 80 -10.69 -4.66 7.71
CA GLY A 80 -12.04 -4.09 7.81
C GLY A 80 -12.78 -4.43 9.11
N THR A 81 -12.19 -5.23 10.00
CA THR A 81 -12.66 -5.44 11.37
C THR A 81 -12.39 -4.22 12.27
N ALA A 82 -11.46 -3.34 11.88
CA ALA A 82 -11.23 -2.07 12.55
C ALA A 82 -12.37 -1.07 12.24
N PRO A 83 -12.63 -0.07 13.12
CA PRO A 83 -13.60 0.99 12.84
C PRO A 83 -13.35 1.68 11.49
N VAL A 84 -14.43 2.05 10.78
CA VAL A 84 -14.37 2.67 9.44
C VAL A 84 -13.39 3.85 9.39
N GLU A 85 -13.44 4.70 10.39
CA GLU A 85 -12.56 5.87 10.49
C GLU A 85 -11.08 5.50 10.61
N VAL A 86 -10.76 4.39 11.28
CA VAL A 86 -9.37 3.90 11.40
C VAL A 86 -8.93 3.33 10.05
N VAL A 87 -9.79 2.56 9.37
CA VAL A 87 -9.50 2.05 8.03
C VAL A 87 -9.29 3.19 7.04
N ALA A 88 -10.15 4.22 7.06
CA ALA A 88 -10.03 5.41 6.23
C ALA A 88 -8.69 6.15 6.46
N LYS A 89 -8.37 6.39 7.73
CA LYS A 89 -7.16 7.11 8.14
C LYS A 89 -5.89 6.38 7.74
N VAL A 90 -5.79 5.08 8.03
CA VAL A 90 -4.55 4.32 7.80
C VAL A 90 -4.43 3.87 6.34
N ASN A 91 -5.49 3.26 5.78
CA ASN A 91 -5.39 2.62 4.46
C ASN A 91 -5.49 3.60 3.29
N TYR A 92 -5.91 4.85 3.54
CA TYR A 92 -6.07 5.83 2.46
C TYR A 92 -5.53 7.22 2.81
N LEU A 93 -6.13 7.93 3.78
CA LEU A 93 -5.79 9.34 4.03
C LEU A 93 -4.34 9.53 4.46
N GLY A 94 -3.87 8.75 5.43
CA GLY A 94 -2.51 8.84 5.96
C GLY A 94 -1.47 8.35 4.96
N LEU A 95 -1.76 7.23 4.26
CA LEU A 95 -0.93 6.75 3.16
C LEU A 95 -0.74 7.84 2.10
N ARG A 96 -1.84 8.49 1.69
CA ARG A 96 -1.82 9.57 0.70
C ARG A 96 -1.03 10.77 1.21
N HIS A 97 -1.27 11.20 2.46
CA HIS A 97 -0.59 12.34 3.09
C HIS A 97 0.92 12.12 3.16
N LEU A 98 1.36 10.94 3.63
CA LEU A 98 2.78 10.57 3.63
C LEU A 98 3.37 10.59 2.22
N THR A 99 2.66 10.00 1.26
CA THR A 99 3.15 9.91 -0.12
C THR A 99 3.30 11.25 -0.78
N GLN A 100 2.33 12.15 -0.63
CA GLN A 100 2.38 13.52 -1.15
C GLN A 100 3.52 14.33 -0.50
N GLY A 101 3.70 14.21 0.80
CA GLY A 101 4.80 14.88 1.52
C GLY A 101 6.19 14.37 1.15
N LEU A 102 6.31 13.11 0.74
CA LEU A 102 7.57 12.50 0.32
C LEU A 102 7.84 12.60 -1.18
N LEU A 103 6.86 12.89 -2.02
CA LEU A 103 7.03 12.96 -3.48
C LEU A 103 8.22 13.85 -3.90
N PRO A 104 8.43 15.05 -3.33
CA PRO A 104 9.58 15.90 -3.70
C PRO A 104 10.93 15.31 -3.30
N ARG A 105 10.94 14.28 -2.45
CA ARG A 105 12.15 13.60 -1.96
C ARG A 105 12.44 12.28 -2.68
N ILE A 106 11.55 11.85 -3.57
CA ILE A 106 11.79 10.64 -4.37
C ILE A 106 12.65 11.03 -5.56
N ALA A 107 13.78 10.35 -5.72
CA ALA A 107 14.72 10.61 -6.79
C ALA A 107 14.07 10.41 -8.18
N PRO A 108 14.46 11.18 -9.20
CA PRO A 108 14.05 10.90 -10.58
C PRO A 108 14.39 9.46 -10.99
N GLY A 109 13.43 8.76 -11.59
CA GLY A 109 13.51 7.31 -11.85
C GLY A 109 13.02 6.45 -10.69
N GLY A 110 12.69 7.06 -9.55
CA GLY A 110 12.18 6.38 -8.37
C GLY A 110 10.78 5.78 -8.52
N SER A 111 10.33 5.11 -7.47
CA SER A 111 9.08 4.34 -7.49
C SER A 111 8.29 4.47 -6.20
N ILE A 112 6.97 4.53 -6.34
CA ILE A 112 6.00 4.37 -5.25
C ILE A 112 5.21 3.10 -5.51
N VAL A 113 5.14 2.23 -4.51
CA VAL A 113 4.35 0.98 -4.57
C VAL A 113 3.34 0.98 -3.43
N ASN A 114 2.07 0.99 -3.80
CA ASN A 114 0.95 0.94 -2.87
C ASN A 114 0.42 -0.50 -2.76
N VAL A 115 0.21 -1.01 -1.56
CA VAL A 115 -0.44 -2.31 -1.37
C VAL A 115 -1.96 -2.12 -1.28
N ALA A 116 -2.62 -2.40 -2.41
CA ALA A 116 -4.08 -2.47 -2.53
C ALA A 116 -4.61 -3.84 -2.03
N SER A 117 -5.51 -4.45 -2.75
CA SER A 117 -6.05 -5.80 -2.53
C SER A 117 -6.84 -6.24 -3.75
N VAL A 118 -6.99 -7.54 -3.97
CA VAL A 118 -7.98 -8.08 -4.93
C VAL A 118 -9.42 -7.68 -4.55
N LEU A 119 -9.68 -7.38 -3.27
CA LEU A 119 -10.96 -6.86 -2.81
C LEU A 119 -11.26 -5.44 -3.31
N GLY A 120 -10.27 -4.73 -3.85
CA GLY A 120 -10.43 -3.46 -4.54
C GLY A 120 -10.79 -3.58 -6.03
N ALA A 121 -11.03 -4.78 -6.55
CA ALA A 121 -11.27 -4.98 -7.99
C ALA A 121 -12.57 -4.33 -8.51
N GLN A 122 -13.54 -4.06 -7.64
CA GLN A 122 -14.82 -3.42 -8.00
C GLN A 122 -14.72 -1.89 -8.10
N TRP A 123 -13.53 -1.30 -8.09
CA TRP A 123 -13.34 0.15 -8.23
C TRP A 123 -14.10 0.79 -9.42
N PRO A 124 -14.35 0.11 -10.57
CA PRO A 124 -15.10 0.72 -11.67
C PRO A 124 -16.56 1.04 -11.32
N GLU A 125 -17.18 0.27 -10.41
CA GLU A 125 -18.57 0.46 -10.01
C GLU A 125 -18.78 1.77 -9.22
N ARG A 126 -17.74 2.24 -8.52
CA ARG A 126 -17.75 3.46 -7.70
C ARG A 126 -16.76 4.52 -8.19
N LEU A 127 -16.38 4.45 -9.48
CA LEU A 127 -15.31 5.27 -10.06
C LEU A 127 -15.46 6.77 -9.77
N GLU A 128 -16.65 7.34 -9.96
CA GLU A 128 -16.83 8.78 -9.79
C GLU A 128 -16.74 9.21 -8.32
N LEU A 129 -17.19 8.38 -7.38
CA LEU A 129 -16.98 8.61 -5.94
C LEU A 129 -15.49 8.59 -5.57
N HIS A 130 -14.77 7.59 -6.08
CA HIS A 130 -13.33 7.48 -5.81
C HIS A 130 -12.53 8.62 -6.45
N LYS A 131 -12.92 9.07 -7.65
CA LYS A 131 -12.33 10.26 -8.30
C LYS A 131 -12.57 11.51 -7.47
N ALA A 132 -13.80 11.72 -6.97
CA ALA A 132 -14.11 12.89 -6.15
C ALA A 132 -13.31 12.91 -4.83
N LEU A 133 -13.18 11.75 -4.16
CA LEU A 133 -12.32 11.62 -2.98
C LEU A 133 -10.84 11.87 -3.32
N ALA A 134 -10.36 11.37 -4.44
CA ALA A 134 -8.97 11.52 -4.88
C ALA A 134 -8.62 12.97 -5.28
N MET A 135 -9.61 13.77 -5.68
CA MET A 135 -9.45 15.20 -6.01
C MET A 135 -9.34 16.10 -4.77
N THR A 136 -9.63 15.62 -3.56
CA THR A 136 -9.36 16.37 -2.33
C THR A 136 -7.84 16.54 -2.17
N GLU A 137 -7.36 17.76 -1.94
CA GLU A 137 -5.92 18.04 -1.94
C GLU A 137 -5.26 17.68 -0.61
N THR A 138 -5.95 17.97 0.50
CA THR A 138 -5.40 17.82 1.85
C THR A 138 -6.02 16.64 2.61
N TYR A 139 -5.36 16.23 3.69
CA TYR A 139 -5.91 15.26 4.64
C TYR A 139 -7.27 15.70 5.20
N ALA A 140 -7.36 16.99 5.61
CA ALA A 140 -8.58 17.56 6.20
C ALA A 140 -9.75 17.59 5.21
N GLU A 141 -9.50 17.96 3.96
CA GLU A 141 -10.53 17.91 2.90
C GLU A 141 -11.01 16.47 2.64
N GLY A 142 -10.09 15.51 2.62
CA GLY A 142 -10.46 14.09 2.51
C GLY A 142 -11.32 13.61 3.67
N GLN A 143 -11.02 14.03 4.90
CA GLN A 143 -11.87 13.75 6.06
C GLN A 143 -13.25 14.39 5.94
N ALA A 144 -13.31 15.66 5.53
CA ALA A 144 -14.59 16.36 5.34
C ALA A 144 -15.43 15.72 4.24
N TRP A 145 -14.80 15.29 3.15
CA TRP A 145 -15.47 14.57 2.07
C TRP A 145 -16.07 13.25 2.57
N LEU A 146 -15.32 12.45 3.33
CA LEU A 146 -15.78 11.19 3.91
C LEU A 146 -16.90 11.40 4.94
N ALA A 147 -16.88 12.49 5.70
CA ALA A 147 -17.97 12.82 6.62
C ALA A 147 -19.29 13.13 5.86
N ALA A 148 -19.20 13.72 4.68
CA ALA A 148 -20.35 13.99 3.80
C ALA A 148 -20.76 12.76 2.97
N ASN A 149 -19.90 11.78 2.80
CA ASN A 149 -20.13 10.55 2.02
C ASN A 149 -19.76 9.32 2.86
N PRO A 150 -20.60 8.95 3.84
CA PRO A 150 -20.27 7.90 4.80
C PRO A 150 -20.14 6.53 4.13
N VAL A 151 -19.14 5.77 4.55
CA VAL A 151 -18.86 4.42 4.08
C VAL A 151 -19.33 3.41 5.12
N ALA A 152 -20.03 2.35 4.69
CA ALA A 152 -20.53 1.31 5.57
C ALA A 152 -19.36 0.43 6.13
N GLN A 153 -19.48 -0.02 7.37
CA GLN A 153 -18.47 -0.82 8.05
C GLN A 153 -18.14 -2.11 7.26
N GLU A 154 -19.15 -2.77 6.73
CA GLU A 154 -19.04 -4.07 6.05
C GLU A 154 -18.25 -3.99 4.74
N THR A 155 -18.16 -2.81 4.15
CA THR A 155 -17.49 -2.57 2.86
C THR A 155 -16.32 -1.60 2.94
N CYS A 156 -15.98 -1.09 4.13
CA CYS A 156 -14.98 -0.03 4.28
C CYS A 156 -13.60 -0.44 3.78
N TYR A 157 -13.18 -1.67 4.03
CA TYR A 157 -11.89 -2.15 3.55
C TYR A 157 -11.82 -2.16 2.02
N GLN A 158 -12.82 -2.77 1.36
CA GLN A 158 -12.93 -2.80 -0.09
C GLN A 158 -12.93 -1.38 -0.66
N TYR A 159 -13.78 -0.52 -0.10
CA TYR A 159 -13.93 0.86 -0.53
C TYR A 159 -12.59 1.63 -0.52
N PHE A 160 -11.81 1.55 0.57
CA PHE A 160 -10.55 2.27 0.65
C PHE A 160 -9.44 1.64 -0.20
N LYS A 161 -9.48 0.32 -0.47
CA LYS A 161 -8.59 -0.31 -1.44
C LYS A 161 -8.94 0.07 -2.88
N GLU A 162 -10.23 0.23 -3.21
CA GLU A 162 -10.69 0.79 -4.50
C GLU A 162 -10.24 2.25 -4.66
N ALA A 163 -10.48 3.08 -3.64
CA ALA A 163 -10.07 4.49 -3.66
C ALA A 163 -8.55 4.63 -3.86
N LEU A 164 -7.75 3.76 -3.23
CA LEU A 164 -6.31 3.75 -3.39
C LEU A 164 -5.88 3.40 -4.83
N ILE A 165 -6.54 2.43 -5.47
CA ILE A 165 -6.29 2.06 -6.87
C ILE A 165 -6.59 3.25 -7.78
N VAL A 166 -7.78 3.88 -7.63
CA VAL A 166 -8.18 5.02 -8.47
C VAL A 166 -7.25 6.22 -8.27
N TRP A 167 -6.88 6.53 -7.03
CA TRP A 167 -5.92 7.59 -6.74
C TRP A 167 -4.55 7.32 -7.38
N THR A 168 -4.06 6.08 -7.31
CA THR A 168 -2.80 5.69 -7.96
C THR A 168 -2.85 5.92 -9.46
N PHE A 169 -3.95 5.55 -10.13
CA PHE A 169 -4.11 5.78 -11.56
C PHE A 169 -4.10 7.27 -11.91
N GLN A 170 -4.81 8.10 -11.12
CA GLN A 170 -4.88 9.54 -11.37
C GLN A 170 -3.54 10.25 -11.20
N GLN A 171 -2.71 9.82 -10.23
CA GLN A 171 -1.41 10.45 -9.99
C GLN A 171 -0.32 9.99 -10.98
N SER A 172 -0.49 8.82 -11.56
CA SER A 172 0.58 8.12 -12.29
C SER A 172 1.19 8.93 -13.44
N GLN A 173 0.36 9.54 -14.29
CA GLN A 173 0.84 10.28 -15.45
C GLN A 173 1.52 11.59 -15.05
N ALA A 174 0.90 12.36 -14.15
CA ALA A 174 1.44 13.65 -13.72
C ALA A 174 2.78 13.46 -13.00
N TRP A 175 2.87 12.53 -12.06
CA TRP A 175 4.10 12.30 -11.31
C TRP A 175 5.23 11.73 -12.16
N PHE A 176 4.90 10.88 -13.14
CA PHE A 176 5.89 10.39 -14.09
C PHE A 176 6.44 11.50 -14.98
N ARG A 177 5.55 12.37 -15.51
CA ARG A 177 5.94 13.49 -16.39
C ARG A 177 6.72 14.57 -15.62
N ASP A 178 6.23 14.95 -14.42
CA ASP A 178 6.71 16.15 -13.75
C ASP A 178 7.85 15.86 -12.76
N HIS A 179 7.92 14.62 -12.22
CA HIS A 179 8.92 14.19 -11.25
C HIS A 179 9.77 13.01 -11.71
N SER A 180 9.44 12.38 -12.85
CA SER A 180 10.04 11.11 -13.29
C SER A 180 9.86 9.99 -12.25
N VAL A 181 8.78 10.01 -11.48
CA VAL A 181 8.46 9.03 -10.42
C VAL A 181 7.29 8.15 -10.88
N ARG A 182 7.47 6.84 -10.78
CA ARG A 182 6.41 5.85 -11.07
C ARG A 182 5.59 5.58 -9.82
N ILE A 183 4.28 5.35 -9.99
CA ILE A 183 3.41 4.91 -8.91
C ILE A 183 2.53 3.76 -9.39
N ASN A 184 2.52 2.66 -8.63
CA ASN A 184 1.79 1.44 -8.98
C ASN A 184 1.11 0.86 -7.74
N CYS A 185 0.06 0.06 -7.95
CA CYS A 185 -0.52 -0.81 -6.94
C CYS A 185 -0.10 -2.26 -7.14
N VAL A 186 0.11 -2.96 -6.03
CA VAL A 186 0.08 -4.42 -5.94
C VAL A 186 -1.21 -4.79 -5.23
N ALA A 187 -1.96 -5.74 -5.80
CA ALA A 187 -3.24 -6.21 -5.26
C ALA A 187 -3.11 -7.68 -4.81
N PRO A 188 -2.67 -7.95 -3.57
CA PRO A 188 -2.58 -9.32 -3.09
C PRO A 188 -3.96 -9.96 -2.94
N GLY A 189 -4.00 -11.29 -3.18
CA GLY A 189 -5.04 -12.17 -2.67
C GLY A 189 -4.87 -12.42 -1.17
N PRO A 190 -5.46 -13.49 -0.61
CA PRO A 190 -5.16 -13.97 0.74
C PRO A 190 -3.67 -14.28 0.89
N VAL A 191 -3.05 -13.78 1.97
CA VAL A 191 -1.62 -13.95 2.28
C VAL A 191 -1.46 -14.45 3.71
N PHE A 192 -0.59 -15.41 3.95
CA PHE A 192 -0.21 -15.86 5.29
C PHE A 192 0.53 -14.75 6.04
N THR A 193 -0.23 -13.96 6.79
CA THR A 193 0.22 -12.83 7.61
C THR A 193 -0.61 -12.79 8.90
N PRO A 194 -0.18 -12.05 9.93
CA PRO A 194 -0.95 -11.95 11.18
C PRO A 194 -2.39 -11.48 11.01
N ILE A 195 -2.70 -10.67 10.00
CA ILE A 195 -4.07 -10.18 9.77
C ILE A 195 -4.97 -11.13 8.96
N LEU A 196 -4.49 -12.32 8.57
CA LEU A 196 -5.30 -13.27 7.79
C LEU A 196 -6.56 -13.72 8.55
N GLY A 197 -6.46 -13.88 9.89
CA GLY A 197 -7.60 -14.21 10.74
C GLY A 197 -8.71 -13.16 10.71
N ASP A 198 -8.35 -11.88 10.64
CA ASP A 198 -9.31 -10.78 10.48
C ASP A 198 -10.07 -10.86 9.15
N PHE A 199 -9.41 -11.30 8.07
CA PHE A 199 -10.08 -11.52 6.78
C PHE A 199 -11.06 -12.68 6.83
N VAL A 200 -10.78 -13.75 7.59
CA VAL A 200 -11.74 -14.83 7.84
C VAL A 200 -12.97 -14.28 8.55
N THR A 201 -12.78 -13.46 9.58
CA THR A 201 -13.87 -12.80 10.31
C THR A 201 -14.68 -11.87 9.41
N MET A 202 -14.01 -11.10 8.54
CA MET A 202 -14.64 -10.10 7.65
C MET A 202 -15.41 -10.73 6.48
N LEU A 203 -14.87 -11.79 5.87
CA LEU A 203 -15.41 -12.38 4.63
C LEU A 203 -16.24 -13.64 4.84
N GLY A 204 -16.12 -14.25 6.01
CA GLY A 204 -16.71 -15.55 6.34
C GLY A 204 -15.88 -16.75 5.88
N GLU A 205 -15.94 -17.83 6.64
CA GLU A 205 -15.19 -19.07 6.39
C GLU A 205 -15.50 -19.68 5.02
N GLU A 206 -16.76 -19.67 4.59
CA GLU A 206 -17.18 -20.23 3.29
C GLU A 206 -16.50 -19.54 2.10
N ARG A 207 -16.41 -18.20 2.15
CA ARG A 207 -15.73 -17.44 1.09
C ARG A 207 -14.24 -17.74 1.07
N ILE A 208 -13.60 -17.74 2.24
CA ILE A 208 -12.17 -18.05 2.36
C ILE A 208 -11.88 -19.47 1.89
N ALA A 209 -12.70 -20.46 2.24
CA ALA A 209 -12.55 -21.84 1.79
C ALA A 209 -12.71 -21.96 0.26
N ARG A 210 -13.73 -21.32 -0.31
CA ARG A 210 -13.98 -21.29 -1.76
C ARG A 210 -12.83 -20.64 -2.52
N ASP A 211 -12.35 -19.49 -2.06
CA ASP A 211 -11.25 -18.78 -2.69
C ASP A 211 -9.94 -19.58 -2.53
N GLY A 212 -9.72 -20.20 -1.36
CA GLY A 212 -8.60 -21.12 -1.12
C GLY A 212 -8.60 -22.33 -2.06
N ALA A 213 -9.77 -22.91 -2.33
CA ALA A 213 -9.89 -24.04 -3.28
C ALA A 213 -9.50 -23.62 -4.72
N ARG A 214 -9.77 -22.36 -5.12
CA ARG A 214 -9.39 -21.83 -6.43
C ARG A 214 -7.90 -21.56 -6.56
N MET A 215 -7.24 -21.12 -5.49
CA MET A 215 -5.82 -20.76 -5.45
C MET A 215 -4.90 -21.91 -4.98
N LYS A 216 -5.44 -23.00 -4.47
CA LYS A 216 -4.76 -24.08 -3.72
C LYS A 216 -4.32 -23.67 -2.30
N ARG A 217 -3.79 -22.48 -2.09
CA ARG A 217 -3.38 -21.91 -0.80
C ARG A 217 -3.31 -20.38 -0.85
N PRO A 218 -3.37 -19.71 0.29
CA PRO A 218 -2.94 -18.32 0.38
C PRO A 218 -1.47 -18.15 -0.02
N ALA A 219 -1.09 -16.98 -0.53
CA ALA A 219 0.31 -16.66 -0.82
C ALA A 219 1.15 -16.59 0.46
N GLN A 220 2.45 -16.83 0.35
CA GLN A 220 3.42 -16.44 1.36
C GLN A 220 3.73 -14.94 1.21
N ALA A 221 4.15 -14.29 2.29
CA ALA A 221 4.46 -12.85 2.26
C ALA A 221 5.62 -12.51 1.31
N ASP A 222 6.60 -13.40 1.16
CA ASP A 222 7.73 -13.25 0.25
C ASP A 222 7.31 -13.28 -1.22
N GLU A 223 6.27 -14.04 -1.60
CA GLU A 223 5.74 -14.06 -2.97
C GLU A 223 5.18 -12.69 -3.39
N VAL A 224 4.62 -11.94 -2.45
CA VAL A 224 4.18 -10.55 -2.68
C VAL A 224 5.37 -9.58 -2.61
N ALA A 225 6.30 -9.80 -1.69
CA ALA A 225 7.47 -8.95 -1.52
C ALA A 225 8.36 -8.92 -2.76
N GLU A 226 8.51 -10.04 -3.46
CA GLU A 226 9.26 -10.11 -4.73
C GLU A 226 8.67 -9.20 -5.81
N VAL A 227 7.35 -9.13 -5.91
CA VAL A 227 6.68 -8.26 -6.88
C VAL A 227 6.85 -6.79 -6.49
N ILE A 228 6.77 -6.45 -5.20
CA ILE A 228 7.03 -5.09 -4.71
C ILE A 228 8.48 -4.70 -5.00
N ALA A 229 9.44 -5.56 -4.70
CA ALA A 229 10.86 -5.32 -4.99
C ALA A 229 11.13 -5.15 -6.50
N PHE A 230 10.45 -5.93 -7.36
CA PHE A 230 10.48 -5.73 -8.81
C PHE A 230 9.99 -4.35 -9.22
N LEU A 231 8.86 -3.88 -8.68
CA LEU A 231 8.32 -2.56 -8.99
C LEU A 231 9.19 -1.42 -8.44
N CYS A 232 10.00 -1.65 -7.42
CA CYS A 232 11.00 -0.70 -6.91
C CYS A 232 12.28 -0.68 -7.74
N SER A 233 12.52 -1.68 -8.60
CA SER A 233 13.74 -1.82 -9.37
C SER A 233 13.66 -1.15 -10.75
N ASP A 234 14.83 -0.99 -11.41
CA ASP A 234 14.90 -0.46 -12.78
C ASP A 234 14.35 -1.44 -13.83
N ALA A 235 14.15 -2.72 -13.47
CA ALA A 235 13.52 -3.70 -14.35
C ALA A 235 12.07 -3.35 -14.70
N SER A 236 11.40 -2.55 -13.85
CA SER A 236 10.03 -2.07 -14.06
C SER A 236 9.94 -0.61 -14.52
N ARG A 237 11.04 -0.02 -15.03
CA ARG A 237 11.14 1.41 -15.36
C ARG A 237 10.09 1.94 -16.34
N TRP A 238 9.40 1.04 -17.05
CA TRP A 238 8.33 1.38 -18.01
C TRP A 238 6.94 0.93 -17.55
N ILE A 239 6.82 0.48 -16.28
CA ILE A 239 5.55 0.11 -15.65
C ILE A 239 5.12 1.24 -14.73
N ASN A 240 4.01 1.90 -15.08
CA ASN A 240 3.46 3.03 -14.33
C ASN A 240 1.93 3.03 -14.39
N GLY A 241 1.26 3.33 -13.29
CA GLY A 241 -0.20 3.42 -13.23
C GLY A 241 -0.90 2.07 -13.40
N VAL A 242 -0.33 0.99 -12.88
CA VAL A 242 -0.97 -0.33 -12.90
C VAL A 242 -1.49 -0.75 -11.52
N ASN A 243 -2.54 -1.55 -11.53
CA ASN A 243 -2.94 -2.37 -10.38
C ASN A 243 -2.63 -3.82 -10.72
N LEU A 244 -1.58 -4.38 -10.10
CA LEU A 244 -1.06 -5.70 -10.42
C LEU A 244 -1.56 -6.74 -9.41
N PRO A 245 -2.47 -7.66 -9.79
CA PRO A 245 -2.88 -8.77 -8.93
C PRO A 245 -1.70 -9.71 -8.61
N VAL A 246 -1.57 -10.09 -7.35
CA VAL A 246 -0.63 -11.11 -6.85
C VAL A 246 -1.43 -12.08 -6.00
N ASP A 247 -2.16 -12.98 -6.65
CA ASP A 247 -3.29 -13.68 -6.05
C ASP A 247 -3.44 -15.14 -6.52
N GLY A 248 -2.41 -15.70 -7.18
CA GLY A 248 -2.47 -17.06 -7.71
C GLY A 248 -3.54 -17.27 -8.79
N GLY A 249 -3.99 -16.19 -9.44
CA GLY A 249 -5.02 -16.21 -10.47
C GLY A 249 -6.46 -16.11 -9.93
N LEU A 250 -6.65 -15.82 -8.64
CA LEU A 250 -7.98 -15.75 -8.03
C LEU A 250 -8.87 -14.75 -8.76
N ALA A 251 -8.40 -13.53 -9.02
CA ALA A 251 -9.18 -12.49 -9.71
C ALA A 251 -9.67 -12.94 -11.10
N ALA A 252 -8.85 -13.69 -11.83
CA ALA A 252 -9.22 -14.22 -13.16
C ALA A 252 -10.36 -15.24 -13.10
N THR A 253 -10.68 -15.81 -11.94
CA THR A 253 -11.79 -16.78 -11.79
C THR A 253 -13.17 -16.09 -11.66
N TYR A 254 -13.20 -14.77 -11.58
CA TYR A 254 -14.43 -13.99 -11.48
C TYR A 254 -14.83 -13.28 -12.80
N VAL A 255 -14.10 -13.54 -13.87
CA VAL A 255 -14.35 -12.99 -15.23
C VAL A 255 -15.23 -13.95 -16.02
#